data_993814c354a7f3eb77b3010bb290f06a
#
_entry.id   993814c354a7f3eb77b3010bb290f06a
#
_cell.length_a   1.000
_cell.length_b   1.000
_cell.length_c   1.000
_cell.angle_alpha   90.00
_cell.angle_beta   90.00
_cell.angle_gamma   90.00
#
_symmetry.space_group_name_H-M   'P 1'
#
loop_
_entity.id
_entity.type
_entity.pdbx_description
1 polymer ?
#
loop_
_entity_poly.entity_id
_entity_poly.type
_entity_poly.pdbx_seq_one_letter_code
_entity_poly.pdbx_strand_id
1 'polypeptide(L)'
;MENKYSQQEQVSLKSFSVFSFLLLIILNIGFIINSSFFRVDQIEINNNSKLFQSIDFSNIVLNQSIWLIDSDTFTSIKMNYPTVDRISVIKEYPNKIILNIIEYEELIVITDLRNSIPLRTVLFKNMSEVKSDQKFELATLTISNGPVPPGFNGELVSMLMTLKNYNLISTSFSFIYNGNSFTGTYKNAFINFGPPIDLGIKAAALGSLLENADCSGDIRFITSEDIIADC
;
A
#
# COMPACT_ATOMS: atom_id res chain seq x y z
N MET A 1 33.68 -35.04 59.98
CA MET A 1 32.98 -35.47 58.73
C MET A 1 31.52 -34.96 58.59
N GLU A 2 30.92 -34.42 59.62
CA GLU A 2 29.54 -33.94 59.65
C GLU A 2 29.27 -32.66 58.85
N ASN A 3 30.25 -31.78 58.66
CA ASN A 3 30.00 -30.47 58.01
C ASN A 3 29.85 -30.53 56.47
N LYS A 4 30.24 -31.60 55.81
CA LYS A 4 30.12 -31.73 54.34
C LYS A 4 28.73 -32.15 53.89
N TYR A 5 28.03 -32.93 54.69
CA TYR A 5 26.67 -33.40 54.36
C TYR A 5 25.63 -32.29 54.54
N SER A 6 25.76 -31.42 55.54
CA SER A 6 24.80 -30.30 55.74
C SER A 6 24.87 -29.24 54.65
N GLN A 7 26.06 -29.00 54.08
CA GLN A 7 26.20 -28.05 52.94
C GLN A 7 25.61 -28.59 51.65
N GLN A 8 25.73 -29.89 51.42
CA GLN A 8 25.18 -30.52 50.19
C GLN A 8 23.65 -30.58 50.21
N GLU A 9 23.03 -30.79 51.35
CA GLU A 9 21.57 -30.70 51.52
C GLU A 9 21.04 -29.29 51.37
N GLN A 10 21.73 -28.25 51.88
CA GLN A 10 21.30 -26.84 51.73
C GLN A 10 21.41 -26.35 50.31
N VAL A 11 22.41 -26.78 49.55
CA VAL A 11 22.53 -26.42 48.11
C VAL A 11 21.43 -27.11 47.31
N SER A 12 21.09 -28.35 47.58
CA SER A 12 20.00 -29.11 46.94
C SER A 12 18.63 -28.48 47.21
N LEU A 13 18.36 -28.07 48.45
CA LEU A 13 17.10 -27.40 48.84
C LEU A 13 16.94 -26.02 48.13
N LYS A 14 18.01 -25.22 48.05
CA LYS A 14 18.00 -23.93 47.37
C LYS A 14 17.79 -24.10 45.84
N SER A 15 18.46 -25.09 45.25
CA SER A 15 18.29 -25.39 43.83
C SER A 15 16.87 -25.86 43.51
N PHE A 16 16.30 -26.72 44.37
CA PHE A 16 14.93 -27.18 44.24
C PHE A 16 13.91 -26.04 44.37
N SER A 17 14.12 -25.12 45.32
CA SER A 17 13.24 -23.94 45.51
C SER A 17 13.27 -23.02 44.29
N VAL A 18 14.46 -22.75 43.73
CA VAL A 18 14.58 -21.92 42.50
C VAL A 18 13.91 -22.60 41.32
N PHE A 19 14.11 -23.90 41.14
CA PHE A 19 13.46 -24.65 40.06
C PHE A 19 11.91 -24.66 40.19
N SER A 20 11.42 -24.88 41.42
CA SER A 20 9.97 -24.86 41.70
C SER A 20 9.36 -23.48 41.45
N PHE A 21 10.09 -22.40 41.80
CA PHE A 21 9.66 -21.02 41.53
C PHE A 21 9.61 -20.72 40.02
N LEU A 22 10.62 -21.12 39.25
CA LEU A 22 10.65 -20.99 37.80
C LEU A 22 9.51 -21.76 37.13
N LEU A 23 9.25 -22.99 37.60
CA LEU A 23 8.15 -23.80 37.09
C LEU A 23 6.78 -23.12 37.32
N LEU A 24 6.56 -22.54 38.50
CA LEU A 24 5.36 -21.78 38.83
C LEU A 24 5.20 -20.57 37.93
N ILE A 25 6.27 -19.84 37.61
CA ILE A 25 6.22 -18.72 36.67
C ILE A 25 5.81 -19.20 35.28
N ILE A 26 6.42 -20.28 34.77
CA ILE A 26 6.10 -20.84 33.46
C ILE A 26 4.62 -21.29 33.39
N LEU A 27 4.13 -21.94 34.43
CA LEU A 27 2.73 -22.38 34.51
C LEU A 27 1.76 -21.18 34.52
N ASN A 28 2.09 -20.11 35.27
CA ASN A 28 1.27 -18.89 35.29
C ASN A 28 1.26 -18.18 33.92
N ILE A 29 2.41 -18.07 33.27
CA ILE A 29 2.50 -17.50 31.91
C ILE A 29 1.67 -18.34 30.95
N GLY A 30 1.79 -19.66 30.98
CA GLY A 30 1.00 -20.58 30.17
C GLY A 30 -0.51 -20.45 30.42
N PHE A 31 -0.91 -20.26 31.66
CA PHE A 31 -2.30 -20.01 32.03
C PHE A 31 -2.83 -18.69 31.48
N ILE A 32 -2.05 -17.60 31.60
CA ILE A 32 -2.43 -16.28 31.09
C ILE A 32 -2.60 -16.33 29.56
N ILE A 33 -1.64 -16.90 28.85
CA ILE A 33 -1.68 -16.98 27.38
C ILE A 33 -2.89 -17.77 26.88
N ASN A 34 -3.28 -18.85 27.59
CA ASN A 34 -4.39 -19.73 27.20
C ASN A 34 -5.74 -19.33 27.80
N SER A 35 -5.76 -18.32 28.68
CA SER A 35 -7.00 -17.86 29.33
C SER A 35 -7.99 -17.32 28.30
N SER A 36 -9.26 -17.70 28.41
CA SER A 36 -10.35 -17.16 27.61
C SER A 36 -10.52 -15.65 27.79
N PHE A 37 -10.08 -15.10 28.91
CA PHE A 37 -10.14 -13.67 29.22
C PHE A 37 -9.27 -12.82 28.28
N PHE A 38 -8.17 -13.39 27.75
CA PHE A 38 -7.26 -12.72 26.83
C PHE A 38 -7.42 -13.19 25.37
N ARG A 39 -8.55 -13.81 25.04
CA ARG A 39 -8.87 -14.13 23.64
C ARG A 39 -9.60 -12.96 23.01
N VAL A 40 -9.22 -12.67 21.76
CA VAL A 40 -9.84 -11.59 20.99
C VAL A 40 -11.29 -11.94 20.68
N ASP A 41 -12.20 -11.08 21.12
CA ASP A 41 -13.62 -11.12 20.81
C ASP A 41 -14.11 -9.87 20.09
N GLN A 42 -13.32 -8.76 20.12
CA GLN A 42 -13.63 -7.49 19.48
C GLN A 42 -12.53 -7.08 18.51
N ILE A 43 -12.96 -6.75 17.30
CA ILE A 43 -12.07 -6.26 16.23
C ILE A 43 -12.63 -4.93 15.73
N GLU A 44 -11.81 -3.90 15.80
CA GLU A 44 -12.09 -2.61 15.20
C GLU A 44 -11.15 -2.39 14.01
N ILE A 45 -11.69 -1.97 12.87
CA ILE A 45 -10.91 -1.76 11.65
C ILE A 45 -10.97 -0.29 11.30
N ASN A 46 -9.79 0.36 11.36
CA ASN A 46 -9.59 1.71 10.87
C ASN A 46 -8.97 1.64 9.47
N ASN A 47 -9.72 2.05 8.48
CA ASN A 47 -9.32 2.01 7.09
C ASN A 47 -9.64 3.34 6.40
N ASN A 48 -8.66 3.89 5.66
CA ASN A 48 -8.82 5.11 4.88
C ASN A 48 -9.19 4.85 3.41
N SER A 49 -9.33 3.60 3.00
CA SER A 49 -9.53 3.23 1.60
C SER A 49 -10.97 3.27 1.17
N LYS A 50 -11.18 3.75 -0.07
CA LYS A 50 -12.46 3.63 -0.78
C LYS A 50 -12.65 2.27 -1.44
N LEU A 51 -11.57 1.56 -1.72
CA LEU A 51 -11.57 0.29 -2.45
C LEU A 51 -11.56 -0.93 -1.53
N PHE A 52 -11.13 -0.76 -0.30
CA PHE A 52 -11.06 -1.85 0.66
C PHE A 52 -12.48 -2.25 1.05
N GLN A 53 -12.99 -3.29 0.43
CA GLN A 53 -14.20 -3.95 0.90
C GLN A 53 -13.87 -4.70 2.18
N SER A 54 -14.79 -4.70 3.13
CA SER A 54 -14.61 -5.31 4.45
C SER A 54 -14.13 -6.76 4.33
N ILE A 55 -12.83 -6.96 4.53
CA ILE A 55 -12.27 -8.30 4.69
C ILE A 55 -12.80 -8.83 6.00
N ASP A 56 -13.26 -10.07 5.98
CA ASP A 56 -13.64 -10.73 7.21
C ASP A 56 -12.39 -11.18 7.98
N PHE A 57 -11.88 -10.28 8.84
CA PHE A 57 -10.74 -10.56 9.72
C PHE A 57 -11.13 -11.49 10.88
N SER A 58 -12.42 -11.73 11.10
CA SER A 58 -12.90 -12.54 12.21
C SER A 58 -12.31 -13.95 12.16
N ASN A 59 -12.26 -14.55 10.98
CA ASN A 59 -11.72 -15.89 10.79
C ASN A 59 -10.21 -16.00 11.06
N ILE A 60 -9.50 -14.88 11.09
CA ILE A 60 -8.04 -14.87 11.27
C ILE A 60 -7.67 -14.72 12.75
N VAL A 61 -8.41 -13.92 13.51
CA VAL A 61 -7.97 -13.50 14.84
C VAL A 61 -8.98 -13.76 15.96
N LEU A 62 -10.28 -13.97 15.66
CA LEU A 62 -11.26 -14.29 16.68
C LEU A 62 -10.87 -15.56 17.44
N ASN A 63 -11.05 -15.53 18.76
CA ASN A 63 -10.70 -16.62 19.68
C ASN A 63 -9.19 -16.92 19.78
N GLN A 64 -8.31 -16.18 19.09
CA GLN A 64 -6.87 -16.28 19.32
C GLN A 64 -6.45 -15.49 20.57
N SER A 65 -5.37 -15.91 21.20
CA SER A 65 -4.79 -15.14 22.30
C SER A 65 -4.26 -13.80 21.80
N ILE A 66 -4.68 -12.71 22.43
CA ILE A 66 -4.24 -11.35 22.07
C ILE A 66 -2.71 -11.19 22.14
N TRP A 67 -2.02 -12.02 22.95
CA TRP A 67 -0.59 -12.01 23.11
C TRP A 67 0.17 -12.51 21.87
N LEU A 68 -0.46 -13.41 21.10
CA LEU A 68 0.13 -14.06 19.93
C LEU A 68 -0.17 -13.33 18.61
N ILE A 69 -1.05 -12.34 18.64
CA ILE A 69 -1.39 -11.58 17.44
C ILE A 69 -0.39 -10.44 17.27
N ASP A 70 0.22 -10.35 16.09
CA ASP A 70 1.12 -9.28 15.68
C ASP A 70 0.86 -8.89 14.21
N SER A 71 1.68 -8.00 13.65
CA SER A 71 1.57 -7.59 12.25
C SER A 71 1.81 -8.75 11.27
N ASP A 72 2.62 -9.74 11.66
CA ASP A 72 2.96 -10.88 10.79
C ASP A 72 1.77 -11.85 10.64
N THR A 73 0.86 -11.88 11.62
CA THR A 73 -0.42 -12.61 11.54
C THR A 73 -1.22 -12.24 10.30
N PHE A 74 -1.04 -11.00 9.79
CA PHE A 74 -1.77 -10.46 8.63
C PHE A 74 -0.98 -10.49 7.32
N THR A 75 0.16 -11.17 7.27
CA THR A 75 0.98 -11.25 6.05
C THR A 75 0.23 -11.88 4.87
N SER A 76 -0.61 -12.88 5.13
CA SER A 76 -1.46 -13.50 4.10
C SER A 76 -2.44 -12.50 3.48
N ILE A 77 -2.91 -11.51 4.23
CA ILE A 77 -3.79 -10.45 3.73
C ILE A 77 -3.05 -9.56 2.74
N LYS A 78 -1.83 -9.14 3.07
CA LYS A 78 -1.01 -8.34 2.13
C LYS A 78 -0.76 -9.06 0.81
N MET A 79 -0.59 -10.40 0.84
CA MET A 79 -0.42 -11.20 -0.38
C MET A 79 -1.69 -11.24 -1.23
N ASN A 80 -2.87 -11.28 -0.61
CA ASN A 80 -4.14 -11.35 -1.31
C ASN A 80 -4.69 -9.97 -1.72
N TYR A 81 -4.23 -8.91 -1.06
CA TYR A 81 -4.64 -7.53 -1.31
C TYR A 81 -3.41 -6.64 -1.58
N PRO A 82 -2.93 -6.62 -2.83
CA PRO A 82 -1.69 -5.95 -3.21
C PRO A 82 -1.74 -4.42 -3.04
N THR A 83 -2.91 -3.84 -2.84
CA THR A 83 -3.07 -2.41 -2.53
C THR A 83 -2.68 -2.05 -1.11
N VAL A 84 -2.60 -3.02 -0.20
CA VAL A 84 -2.26 -2.78 1.21
C VAL A 84 -0.76 -2.58 1.38
N ASP A 85 -0.37 -1.38 1.81
CA ASP A 85 1.02 -1.05 2.17
C ASP A 85 1.36 -1.60 3.56
N ARG A 86 0.56 -1.24 4.56
CA ARG A 86 0.85 -1.57 5.96
C ARG A 86 -0.41 -1.93 6.73
N ILE A 87 -0.28 -2.95 7.59
CA ILE A 87 -1.25 -3.27 8.63
C ILE A 87 -0.53 -3.11 9.96
N SER A 88 -1.06 -2.27 10.84
CA SER A 88 -0.59 -2.15 12.22
C SER A 88 -1.66 -2.60 13.19
N VAL A 89 -1.24 -3.29 14.24
CA VAL A 89 -2.11 -3.87 15.27
C VAL A 89 -1.92 -3.10 16.56
N ILE A 90 -3.00 -2.55 17.08
CA ILE A 90 -3.04 -1.97 18.43
C ILE A 90 -3.85 -2.91 19.31
N LYS A 91 -3.28 -3.31 20.44
CA LYS A 91 -3.90 -4.22 21.40
C LYS A 91 -4.53 -3.42 22.52
N GLU A 92 -5.84 -3.52 22.65
CA GLU A 92 -6.59 -2.99 23.80
C GLU A 92 -6.98 -4.17 24.70
N TYR A 93 -6.19 -4.34 25.75
CA TYR A 93 -6.42 -5.44 26.70
C TYR A 93 -7.74 -5.27 27.44
N PRO A 94 -8.45 -6.40 27.75
CA PRO A 94 -7.91 -7.76 27.65
C PRO A 94 -8.14 -8.47 26.31
N ASN A 95 -9.05 -8.06 25.45
CA ASN A 95 -9.63 -8.90 24.39
C ASN A 95 -10.00 -8.15 23.09
N LYS A 96 -9.60 -6.86 22.96
CA LYS A 96 -9.88 -6.06 21.76
C LYS A 96 -8.60 -5.77 20.98
N ILE A 97 -8.70 -5.83 19.65
CA ILE A 97 -7.66 -5.34 18.75
C ILE A 97 -8.22 -4.27 17.81
N ILE A 98 -7.35 -3.30 17.48
CA ILE A 98 -7.62 -2.29 16.47
C ILE A 98 -6.62 -2.51 15.33
N LEU A 99 -7.15 -2.71 14.13
CA LEU A 99 -6.36 -2.87 12.91
C LEU A 99 -6.37 -1.55 12.15
N ASN A 100 -5.20 -0.92 12.04
CA ASN A 100 -5.03 0.23 11.17
C ASN A 100 -4.46 -0.25 9.83
N ILE A 101 -5.24 -0.13 8.77
CA ILE A 101 -4.88 -0.55 7.42
C ILE A 101 -4.58 0.69 6.59
N ILE A 102 -3.36 0.74 6.06
CA ILE A 102 -2.90 1.80 5.18
C ILE A 102 -2.70 1.19 3.80
N GLU A 103 -3.33 1.77 2.78
CA GLU A 103 -3.13 1.40 1.39
C GLU A 103 -2.11 2.30 0.70
N TYR A 104 -1.53 1.78 -0.37
CA TYR A 104 -0.73 2.59 -1.27
C TYR A 104 -1.58 3.71 -1.87
N GLU A 105 -0.92 4.81 -2.21
CA GLU A 105 -1.55 5.96 -2.83
C GLU A 105 -2.15 5.59 -4.19
N GLU A 106 -3.39 5.97 -4.43
CA GLU A 106 -4.08 5.89 -5.71
C GLU A 106 -3.54 7.01 -6.62
N LEU A 107 -3.12 6.67 -7.85
CA LEU A 107 -2.49 7.64 -8.74
C LEU A 107 -3.35 8.03 -9.94
N ILE A 108 -3.97 7.08 -10.61
CA ILE A 108 -4.69 7.32 -11.86
C ILE A 108 -5.80 6.29 -12.07
N VAL A 109 -6.88 6.72 -12.67
CA VAL A 109 -7.94 5.84 -13.17
C VAL A 109 -7.66 5.49 -14.63
N ILE A 110 -7.54 4.22 -14.94
CA ILE A 110 -7.31 3.69 -16.29
C ILE A 110 -8.63 3.14 -16.83
N THR A 111 -9.02 3.57 -18.02
CA THR A 111 -10.17 3.03 -18.77
C THR A 111 -9.65 2.37 -20.05
N ASP A 112 -9.71 1.05 -20.10
CA ASP A 112 -9.27 0.27 -21.25
C ASP A 112 -10.47 -0.02 -22.18
N LEU A 113 -10.45 0.57 -23.36
CA LEU A 113 -11.51 0.47 -24.38
C LEU A 113 -11.23 -0.61 -25.44
N ARG A 114 -10.11 -1.34 -25.36
CA ARG A 114 -9.75 -2.35 -26.36
C ARG A 114 -10.66 -3.58 -26.33
N ASN A 115 -11.35 -3.80 -25.24
CA ASN A 115 -12.32 -4.88 -25.09
C ASN A 115 -13.75 -4.38 -25.39
N SER A 116 -14.65 -5.31 -25.74
CA SER A 116 -16.06 -5.01 -26.00
C SER A 116 -16.77 -4.34 -24.81
N ILE A 117 -16.31 -4.64 -23.60
CA ILE A 117 -16.76 -4.00 -22.37
C ILE A 117 -15.57 -3.22 -21.80
N PRO A 118 -15.70 -1.88 -21.65
CA PRO A 118 -14.64 -1.08 -21.07
C PRO A 118 -14.24 -1.60 -19.69
N LEU A 119 -12.94 -1.82 -19.50
CA LEU A 119 -12.40 -2.21 -18.20
C LEU A 119 -11.87 -0.95 -17.50
N ARG A 120 -12.41 -0.68 -16.32
CA ARG A 120 -11.94 0.42 -15.47
C ARG A 120 -11.15 -0.11 -14.30
N THR A 121 -9.90 0.40 -14.14
CA THR A 121 -9.00 0.06 -13.05
C THR A 121 -8.43 1.32 -12.41
N VAL A 122 -7.97 1.19 -11.18
CA VAL A 122 -7.17 2.21 -10.47
C VAL A 122 -5.76 1.68 -10.32
N LEU A 123 -4.78 2.47 -10.73
CA LEU A 123 -3.35 2.18 -10.57
C LEU A 123 -2.84 2.83 -9.30
N PHE A 124 -2.14 2.04 -8.49
CA PHE A 124 -1.55 2.45 -7.22
C PHE A 124 -0.04 2.73 -7.38
N LYS A 125 0.53 3.43 -6.42
CA LYS A 125 1.95 3.79 -6.37
C LYS A 125 2.88 2.58 -6.44
N ASN A 126 2.47 1.43 -5.97
CA ASN A 126 3.23 0.17 -6.06
C ASN A 126 3.02 -0.59 -7.38
N MET A 127 2.43 0.04 -8.38
CA MET A 127 2.10 -0.51 -9.70
C MET A 127 1.00 -1.59 -9.69
N SER A 128 0.33 -1.83 -8.57
CA SER A 128 -0.84 -2.71 -8.55
C SER A 128 -2.05 -2.03 -9.20
N GLU A 129 -2.89 -2.82 -9.88
CA GLU A 129 -4.15 -2.38 -10.45
C GLU A 129 -5.32 -3.11 -9.82
N VAL A 130 -6.38 -2.37 -9.52
CA VAL A 130 -7.64 -2.92 -8.99
C VAL A 130 -8.81 -2.42 -9.81
N LYS A 131 -9.71 -3.33 -10.18
CA LYS A 131 -10.97 -2.98 -10.85
C LYS A 131 -11.85 -2.19 -9.90
N SER A 132 -12.39 -1.08 -10.39
CA SER A 132 -13.32 -0.27 -9.61
C SER A 132 -14.27 0.53 -10.49
N ASP A 133 -15.54 0.48 -10.12
CA ASP A 133 -16.60 1.30 -10.72
C ASP A 133 -16.86 2.58 -9.92
N GLN A 134 -16.14 2.79 -8.82
CA GLN A 134 -16.27 3.99 -8.00
C GLN A 134 -15.72 5.23 -8.72
N LYS A 135 -16.23 6.40 -8.35
CA LYS A 135 -15.70 7.68 -8.83
C LYS A 135 -14.53 8.10 -7.97
N PHE A 136 -13.42 8.40 -8.62
CA PHE A 136 -12.20 8.94 -8.02
C PHE A 136 -11.92 10.33 -8.61
N GLU A 137 -11.45 11.22 -7.77
CA GLU A 137 -10.92 12.53 -8.17
C GLU A 137 -9.42 12.40 -8.45
N LEU A 138 -9.08 11.73 -9.53
CA LEU A 138 -7.72 11.43 -9.96
C LEU A 138 -7.54 11.78 -11.43
N ALA A 139 -6.29 11.82 -11.89
CA ALA A 139 -5.98 11.82 -13.31
C ALA A 139 -6.67 10.63 -14.01
N THR A 140 -6.94 10.77 -15.28
CA THR A 140 -7.55 9.71 -16.07
C THR A 140 -6.66 9.29 -17.23
N LEU A 141 -6.61 8.00 -17.55
CA LEU A 141 -5.97 7.46 -18.74
C LEU A 141 -6.99 6.63 -19.52
N THR A 142 -7.14 6.93 -20.79
CA THR A 142 -7.90 6.11 -21.72
C THR A 142 -6.95 5.34 -22.62
N ILE A 143 -7.02 4.01 -22.61
CA ILE A 143 -6.32 3.14 -23.56
C ILE A 143 -7.30 2.83 -24.69
N SER A 144 -7.09 3.43 -25.86
CA SER A 144 -8.03 3.34 -26.97
C SER A 144 -7.68 2.21 -27.94
N ASN A 145 -6.40 1.92 -28.16
CA ASN A 145 -5.97 0.94 -29.15
C ASN A 145 -4.54 0.42 -28.87
N GLY A 146 -4.15 -0.67 -29.55
CA GLY A 146 -2.81 -1.22 -29.57
C GLY A 146 -2.38 -1.98 -28.30
N PRO A 147 -1.25 -2.67 -28.33
CA PRO A 147 -0.70 -3.35 -27.18
C PRO A 147 -0.12 -2.34 -26.18
N VAL A 148 -0.29 -2.61 -24.90
CA VAL A 148 0.39 -1.86 -23.84
C VAL A 148 1.83 -2.38 -23.73
N PRO A 149 2.86 -1.51 -23.80
CA PRO A 149 4.23 -1.96 -23.74
C PRO A 149 4.59 -2.50 -22.36
N PRO A 150 5.53 -3.46 -22.26
CA PRO A 150 6.06 -3.90 -20.98
C PRO A 150 6.60 -2.72 -20.16
N GLY A 151 6.31 -2.71 -18.86
CA GLY A 151 6.79 -1.64 -17.96
C GLY A 151 5.95 -0.34 -17.98
N PHE A 152 4.88 -0.27 -18.76
CA PHE A 152 4.05 0.93 -18.90
C PHE A 152 3.54 1.47 -17.56
N ASN A 153 3.10 0.60 -16.64
CA ASN A 153 2.65 1.03 -15.32
C ASN A 153 3.79 1.70 -14.52
N GLY A 154 5.02 1.20 -14.64
CA GLY A 154 6.18 1.83 -14.02
C GLY A 154 6.45 3.21 -14.58
N GLU A 155 6.36 3.39 -15.90
CA GLU A 155 6.47 4.70 -16.55
C GLU A 155 5.37 5.66 -16.10
N LEU A 156 4.12 5.20 -16.01
CA LEU A 156 3.01 6.02 -15.49
C LEU A 156 3.22 6.44 -14.04
N VAL A 157 3.61 5.51 -13.18
CA VAL A 157 3.89 5.81 -11.76
C VAL A 157 5.02 6.84 -11.67
N SER A 158 6.12 6.66 -12.41
CA SER A 158 7.25 7.58 -12.45
C SER A 158 6.80 8.99 -12.89
N MET A 159 6.03 9.07 -13.97
CA MET A 159 5.48 10.32 -14.48
C MET A 159 4.62 11.03 -13.43
N LEU A 160 3.62 10.34 -12.90
CA LEU A 160 2.66 10.94 -11.96
C LEU A 160 3.31 11.38 -10.65
N MET A 161 4.25 10.59 -10.14
CA MET A 161 5.02 10.97 -8.96
C MET A 161 5.91 12.20 -9.23
N THR A 162 6.50 12.31 -10.43
CA THR A 162 7.28 13.47 -10.83
C THR A 162 6.40 14.71 -10.95
N LEU A 163 5.25 14.65 -11.64
CA LEU A 163 4.30 15.75 -11.74
C LEU A 163 3.82 16.22 -10.36
N LYS A 164 3.60 15.30 -9.45
CA LYS A 164 3.23 15.61 -8.05
C LYS A 164 4.34 16.41 -7.33
N ASN A 165 5.61 16.12 -7.58
CA ASN A 165 6.73 16.86 -6.99
C ASN A 165 6.77 18.32 -7.45
N TYR A 166 6.21 18.64 -8.63
CA TYR A 166 6.00 20.01 -9.13
C TYR A 166 4.67 20.62 -8.67
N ASN A 167 3.98 20.01 -7.69
CA ASN A 167 2.67 20.43 -7.19
C ASN A 167 1.59 20.59 -8.28
N LEU A 168 1.73 19.90 -9.40
CA LEU A 168 0.73 19.87 -10.44
C LEU A 168 -0.45 19.00 -9.97
N ILE A 169 -1.66 19.55 -10.04
CA ILE A 169 -2.86 18.87 -9.54
C ILE A 169 -3.19 17.70 -10.46
N SER A 170 -3.09 16.48 -9.94
CA SER A 170 -3.30 15.25 -10.71
C SER A 170 -4.70 15.16 -11.36
N THR A 171 -5.72 15.68 -10.71
CA THR A 171 -7.10 15.69 -11.21
C THR A 171 -7.30 16.49 -12.49
N SER A 172 -6.39 17.41 -12.80
CA SER A 172 -6.45 18.25 -14.02
C SER A 172 -5.85 17.58 -15.25
N PHE A 173 -5.26 16.39 -15.10
CA PHE A 173 -4.69 15.66 -16.23
C PHE A 173 -5.67 14.62 -16.76
N SER A 174 -5.75 14.58 -18.09
CA SER A 174 -6.39 13.48 -18.84
C SER A 174 -5.43 12.98 -19.91
N PHE A 175 -5.17 11.67 -19.91
CA PHE A 175 -4.22 11.03 -20.83
C PHE A 175 -4.93 10.08 -21.77
N ILE A 176 -4.35 9.90 -22.96
CA ILE A 176 -4.81 8.94 -23.97
C ILE A 176 -3.58 8.17 -24.49
N TYR A 177 -3.69 6.85 -24.50
CA TYR A 177 -2.74 5.97 -25.18
C TYR A 177 -3.44 5.25 -26.33
N ASN A 178 -2.88 5.35 -27.54
CA ASN A 178 -3.47 4.79 -28.76
C ASN A 178 -2.65 3.65 -29.40
N GLY A 179 -1.74 3.04 -28.64
CA GLY A 179 -0.87 1.97 -29.10
C GLY A 179 0.51 2.43 -29.61
N ASN A 180 0.64 3.65 -30.07
CA ASN A 180 1.91 4.21 -30.58
C ASN A 180 2.30 5.52 -29.88
N SER A 181 1.34 6.30 -29.47
CA SER A 181 1.54 7.62 -28.91
C SER A 181 0.80 7.75 -27.59
N PHE A 182 1.46 8.42 -26.66
CA PHE A 182 0.92 8.84 -25.37
C PHE A 182 0.73 10.35 -25.40
N THR A 183 -0.50 10.79 -25.24
CA THR A 183 -0.88 12.20 -25.24
C THR A 183 -1.62 12.53 -23.97
N GLY A 184 -1.66 13.81 -23.63
CA GLY A 184 -2.40 14.29 -22.46
C GLY A 184 -2.95 15.68 -22.65
N THR A 185 -3.85 16.06 -21.78
CA THR A 185 -4.34 17.43 -21.62
C THR A 185 -4.16 17.86 -20.17
N TYR A 186 -3.75 19.10 -19.99
CA TYR A 186 -3.68 19.74 -18.68
C TYR A 186 -4.25 21.14 -18.77
N LYS A 187 -5.34 21.41 -18.04
CA LYS A 187 -6.11 22.65 -18.24
C LYS A 187 -6.47 22.81 -19.74
N ASN A 188 -5.90 23.81 -20.41
CA ASN A 188 -6.13 24.08 -21.83
C ASN A 188 -4.94 23.65 -22.72
N ALA A 189 -3.85 23.15 -22.17
CA ALA A 189 -2.70 22.71 -22.93
C ALA A 189 -2.90 21.28 -23.44
N PHE A 190 -2.57 21.02 -24.71
CA PHE A 190 -2.46 19.69 -25.29
C PHE A 190 -0.99 19.24 -25.27
N ILE A 191 -0.71 18.05 -24.79
CA ILE A 191 0.63 17.54 -24.55
C ILE A 191 0.82 16.25 -25.34
N ASN A 192 1.78 16.25 -26.26
CA ASN A 192 2.19 15.07 -27.00
C ASN A 192 3.53 14.55 -26.47
N PHE A 193 3.47 13.49 -25.68
CA PHE A 193 4.65 12.81 -25.10
C PHE A 193 5.35 11.89 -26.12
N GLY A 194 4.70 11.57 -27.27
CA GLY A 194 5.20 10.56 -28.20
C GLY A 194 5.08 9.14 -27.64
N PRO A 195 6.06 8.26 -27.90
CA PRO A 195 6.08 6.92 -27.29
C PRO A 195 6.13 7.00 -25.76
N PRO A 196 5.48 6.04 -25.04
CA PRO A 196 5.43 6.03 -23.58
C PRO A 196 6.73 5.46 -22.98
N ILE A 197 7.83 6.13 -23.26
CA ILE A 197 9.19 5.81 -22.80
C ILE A 197 9.74 7.05 -22.09
N ASP A 198 10.47 6.87 -21.00
CA ASP A 198 11.08 7.94 -20.20
C ASP A 198 10.05 8.98 -19.71
N LEU A 199 8.83 8.52 -19.42
CA LEU A 199 7.74 9.42 -19.02
C LEU A 199 8.07 10.22 -17.76
N GLY A 200 8.89 9.68 -16.86
CA GLY A 200 9.36 10.39 -15.66
C GLY A 200 10.24 11.59 -16.00
N ILE A 201 11.15 11.44 -16.99
CA ILE A 201 12.04 12.54 -17.46
C ILE A 201 11.18 13.58 -18.18
N LYS A 202 10.31 13.16 -19.08
CA LYS A 202 9.37 14.05 -19.78
C LYS A 202 8.49 14.83 -18.80
N ALA A 203 8.04 14.19 -17.74
CA ALA A 203 7.26 14.82 -16.68
C ALA A 203 8.06 15.89 -15.92
N ALA A 204 9.35 15.68 -15.69
CA ALA A 204 10.22 16.68 -15.06
C ALA A 204 10.38 17.91 -15.94
N ALA A 205 10.63 17.71 -17.24
CA ALA A 205 10.75 18.80 -18.20
C ALA A 205 9.41 19.56 -18.35
N LEU A 206 8.27 18.84 -18.42
CA LEU A 206 6.95 19.43 -18.43
C LEU A 206 6.64 20.21 -17.15
N GLY A 207 6.98 19.63 -15.99
CA GLY A 207 6.79 20.26 -14.69
C GLY A 207 7.53 21.60 -14.60
N SER A 208 8.81 21.63 -15.01
CA SER A 208 9.60 22.84 -15.06
C SER A 208 9.04 23.90 -16.02
N LEU A 209 8.49 23.48 -17.17
CA LEU A 209 7.84 24.39 -18.11
C LEU A 209 6.60 25.01 -17.49
N LEU A 210 5.68 24.19 -16.98
CA LEU A 210 4.40 24.64 -16.44
C LEU A 210 4.51 25.41 -15.11
N GLU A 211 5.63 25.26 -14.39
CA GLU A 211 5.92 26.07 -13.20
C GLU A 211 6.31 27.50 -13.58
N ASN A 212 6.96 27.68 -14.74
CA ASN A 212 7.51 28.95 -15.17
C ASN A 212 6.67 29.67 -16.24
N ALA A 213 5.74 28.98 -16.88
CA ALA A 213 4.91 29.53 -17.94
C ALA A 213 3.47 29.02 -17.85
N ASP A 214 2.49 29.92 -18.08
CA ASP A 214 1.08 29.54 -18.19
C ASP A 214 0.79 29.16 -19.64
N CYS A 215 1.07 27.90 -19.98
CA CYS A 215 0.90 27.37 -21.32
C CYS A 215 -0.55 26.89 -21.54
N SER A 216 -1.16 27.38 -22.62
CA SER A 216 -2.51 26.99 -23.05
C SER A 216 -2.56 26.41 -24.47
N GLY A 217 -1.40 26.19 -25.10
CA GLY A 217 -1.26 25.69 -26.47
C GLY A 217 -0.72 24.27 -26.54
N ASP A 218 -0.08 23.96 -27.68
CA ASP A 218 0.48 22.66 -27.97
C ASP A 218 1.88 22.50 -27.38
N ILE A 219 2.09 21.44 -26.63
CA ILE A 219 3.37 21.05 -26.05
C ILE A 219 3.78 19.72 -26.70
N ARG A 220 4.97 19.65 -27.30
CA ARG A 220 5.46 18.44 -27.98
C ARG A 220 6.85 18.08 -27.51
N PHE A 221 7.04 16.82 -27.18
CA PHE A 221 8.35 16.26 -26.90
C PHE A 221 9.02 15.79 -28.18
N ILE A 222 10.24 16.28 -28.45
CA ILE A 222 11.10 15.80 -29.54
C ILE A 222 11.97 14.67 -29.03
N THR A 223 12.53 14.85 -27.83
CA THR A 223 13.29 13.85 -27.08
C THR A 223 12.71 13.74 -25.67
N SER A 224 13.36 12.99 -24.78
CA SER A 224 12.92 12.91 -23.39
C SER A 224 13.11 14.20 -22.61
N GLU A 225 13.99 15.10 -23.06
CA GLU A 225 14.35 16.37 -22.38
C GLU A 225 13.95 17.61 -23.18
N ASP A 226 13.89 17.50 -24.53
CA ASP A 226 13.62 18.64 -25.40
C ASP A 226 12.12 18.80 -25.67
N ILE A 227 11.62 19.98 -25.36
CA ILE A 227 10.21 20.37 -25.54
C ILE A 227 10.11 21.54 -26.51
N ILE A 228 9.14 21.45 -27.41
CA ILE A 228 8.61 22.60 -28.14
C ILE A 228 7.24 22.91 -27.53
N ALA A 229 7.06 24.14 -27.09
CA ALA A 229 5.81 24.61 -26.54
C ALA A 229 5.35 25.89 -27.25
N ASP A 230 4.10 25.91 -27.62
CA ASP A 230 3.41 27.08 -28.16
C ASP A 230 2.54 27.66 -27.04
N CYS A 231 3.15 28.47 -26.19
CA CYS A 231 2.50 29.02 -24.99
C CYS A 231 1.89 30.43 -25.29
#